data_6bc829d8fbf23bbc5df4d393c3dfbaf9
#
_entry.id   6bc829d8fbf23bbc5df4d393c3dfbaf9
#
_cell.length_a   1.000
_cell.length_b   1.000
_cell.length_c   1.000
_cell.angle_alpha   90.00
_cell.angle_beta   90.00
_cell.angle_gamma   90.00
#
_symmetry.space_group_name_H-M   'P 1'
#
loop_
_entity.id
_entity.type
_entity.pdbx_description
1 polymer ?
#
loop_
_entity_poly.entity_id
_entity_poly.type
_entity_poly.pdbx_seq_one_letter_code
_entity_poly.pdbx_strand_id
1 'polypeptide(L)'
;MEQLIDTILKAMQAAGIPAVRAFWPRRMPRLKGPVAALSLRKSVQTPAGFGGYLGLLTDEQDQTRALYGMRLEAELAFTIYTPRTATSEAGAQLAEQLVQVLLEGVEGVSLRQFTVQDTTYAAEPDCFTTCLEATVVAHLYAVTTGEEPVFTDFILKGEIV
;
A
#
# COMPACT_ATOMS: atom_id res chain seq x y z
N MET A 1 5.12 -5.82 5.96
CA MET A 1 4.82 -4.38 5.86
C MET A 1 5.50 -3.73 4.67
N GLU A 2 6.80 -3.90 4.52
CA GLU A 2 7.53 -3.34 3.37
C GLU A 2 7.00 -3.86 2.05
N GLN A 3 6.68 -5.15 1.96
CA GLN A 3 6.08 -5.76 0.76
C GLN A 3 4.76 -5.09 0.34
N LEU A 4 3.89 -4.72 1.28
CA LEU A 4 2.63 -4.02 0.98
C LEU A 4 2.91 -2.66 0.33
N ILE A 5 3.80 -1.88 0.92
CA ILE A 5 4.19 -0.57 0.37
C ILE A 5 4.81 -0.74 -1.01
N ASP A 6 5.71 -1.69 -1.19
CA ASP A 6 6.38 -1.93 -2.48
C ASP A 6 5.39 -2.41 -3.55
N THR A 7 4.42 -3.25 -3.19
CA THR A 7 3.37 -3.70 -4.11
C THR A 7 2.53 -2.51 -4.60
N ILE A 8 2.11 -1.64 -3.68
CA ILE A 8 1.32 -0.46 -4.02
C ILE A 8 2.14 0.52 -4.87
N LEU A 9 3.39 0.78 -4.51
CA LEU A 9 4.27 1.65 -5.28
C LEU A 9 4.51 1.12 -6.70
N LYS A 10 4.74 -0.18 -6.86
CA LYS A 10 4.90 -0.82 -8.18
C LYS A 10 3.63 -0.68 -9.02
N ALA A 11 2.44 -0.89 -8.43
CA ALA A 11 1.17 -0.72 -9.13
C ALA A 11 0.99 0.72 -9.61
N MET A 12 1.30 1.71 -8.79
CA MET A 12 1.24 3.12 -9.17
C MET A 12 2.23 3.47 -10.27
N GLN A 13 3.47 3.03 -10.14
CA GLN A 13 4.50 3.26 -11.16
C GLN A 13 4.14 2.58 -12.49
N ALA A 14 3.56 1.38 -12.47
CA ALA A 14 3.05 0.70 -13.65
C ALA A 14 1.92 1.48 -14.34
N ALA A 15 1.10 2.19 -13.57
CA ALA A 15 0.06 3.10 -14.07
C ALA A 15 0.60 4.47 -14.52
N GLY A 16 1.91 4.68 -14.48
CA GLY A 16 2.54 5.93 -14.89
C GLY A 16 2.47 7.05 -13.84
N ILE A 17 2.10 6.72 -12.59
CA ILE A 17 2.06 7.68 -11.49
C ILE A 17 3.47 7.83 -10.90
N PRO A 18 4.03 9.05 -10.84
CA PRO A 18 5.27 9.31 -10.12
C PRO A 18 5.08 9.10 -8.62
N ALA A 19 5.30 7.90 -8.14
CA ALA A 19 5.11 7.51 -6.74
C ALA A 19 6.44 7.08 -6.12
N VAL A 20 6.66 7.54 -4.88
CA VAL A 20 7.85 7.24 -4.09
C VAL A 20 7.45 6.95 -2.65
N ARG A 21 8.36 6.39 -1.87
CA ARG A 21 8.21 6.35 -0.41
C ARG A 21 8.31 7.77 0.15
N ALA A 22 7.66 8.00 1.29
CA ALA A 22 7.64 9.32 1.93
C ALA A 22 9.03 9.91 2.06
N PHE A 23 9.12 11.20 1.73
CA PHE A 23 10.37 11.95 1.88
C PHE A 23 10.65 12.26 3.36
N TRP A 24 11.91 12.24 3.73
CA TRP A 24 12.36 12.89 4.96
C TRP A 24 12.27 14.40 4.78
N PRO A 25 11.67 15.18 5.69
CA PRO A 25 11.38 16.60 5.51
C PRO A 25 12.58 17.47 5.09
N ARG A 26 13.79 17.08 5.50
CA ARG A 26 15.04 17.81 5.19
C ARG A 26 15.77 17.35 3.92
N ARG A 27 15.26 16.39 3.19
CA ARG A 27 15.92 15.79 2.01
C ARG A 27 15.02 15.70 0.78
N MET A 28 14.03 16.55 0.72
CA MET A 28 13.15 16.57 -0.44
C MET A 28 13.93 17.09 -1.66
N PRO A 29 14.01 16.32 -2.75
CA PRO A 29 14.67 16.77 -3.96
C PRO A 29 13.85 17.88 -4.63
N ARG A 30 14.49 18.71 -5.47
CA ARG A 30 13.77 19.67 -6.29
C ARG A 30 12.87 18.95 -7.28
N LEU A 31 11.57 19.09 -7.11
CA LEU A 31 10.58 18.42 -7.95
C LEU A 31 10.44 19.11 -9.29
N LYS A 32 10.35 18.32 -10.37
CA LYS A 32 10.08 18.81 -11.73
C LYS A 32 8.59 18.77 -12.07
N GLY A 33 7.81 18.00 -11.33
CA GLY A 33 6.37 17.80 -11.50
C GLY A 33 5.74 17.22 -10.24
N PRO A 34 4.43 16.97 -10.24
CA PRO A 34 3.75 16.39 -9.10
C PRO A 34 4.25 14.97 -8.82
N VAL A 35 4.42 14.66 -7.54
CA VAL A 35 4.89 13.35 -7.05
C VAL A 35 4.03 12.92 -5.87
N ALA A 36 3.59 11.67 -5.85
CA ALA A 36 2.90 11.06 -4.73
C ALA A 36 3.89 10.36 -3.79
N ALA A 37 3.94 10.77 -2.54
CA ALA A 37 4.77 10.15 -1.52
C ALA A 37 3.91 9.29 -0.59
N LEU A 38 4.18 7.97 -0.56
CA LEU A 38 3.44 6.99 0.23
C LEU A 38 4.09 6.79 1.60
N SER A 39 3.29 6.89 2.66
CA SER A 39 3.68 6.55 4.02
C SER A 39 2.65 5.63 4.68
N LEU A 40 3.12 4.76 5.57
CA LEU A 40 2.28 3.96 6.44
C LEU A 40 2.03 4.73 7.73
N ARG A 41 0.75 4.97 8.06
CA ARG A 41 0.34 5.65 9.30
C ARG A 41 0.15 4.67 10.44
N LYS A 42 -0.59 3.59 10.17
CA LYS A 42 -0.95 2.59 11.16
C LYS A 42 -1.11 1.24 10.48
N SER A 43 -0.89 0.18 11.21
CA SER A 43 -1.22 -1.16 10.77
C SER A 43 -1.67 -2.02 11.94
N VAL A 44 -2.65 -2.83 11.69
CA VAL A 44 -3.18 -3.81 12.64
C VAL A 44 -3.15 -5.17 11.96
N GLN A 45 -2.63 -6.16 12.65
CA GLN A 45 -2.62 -7.54 12.20
C GLN A 45 -3.49 -8.37 13.14
N THR A 46 -4.40 -9.13 12.56
CA THR A 46 -5.28 -10.05 13.28
C THR A 46 -5.22 -11.42 12.65
N PRO A 47 -5.37 -12.51 13.41
CA PRO A 47 -5.48 -13.85 12.84
C PRO A 47 -6.63 -13.90 11.82
N ALA A 48 -6.39 -14.50 10.65
CA ALA A 48 -7.40 -14.64 9.58
C ALA A 48 -8.36 -15.81 9.79
N GLY A 49 -8.21 -16.56 10.87
CA GLY A 49 -9.05 -17.69 11.24
C GLY A 49 -8.88 -17.99 12.73
N PHE A 50 -9.36 -19.12 13.19
CA PHE A 50 -9.18 -19.53 14.57
C PHE A 50 -7.68 -19.76 14.87
N GLY A 51 -7.09 -18.86 15.68
CA GLY A 51 -5.64 -18.87 15.96
C GLY A 51 -4.75 -18.66 14.72
N GLY A 52 -5.30 -18.12 13.63
CA GLY A 52 -4.60 -17.96 12.36
C GLY A 52 -4.58 -19.20 11.47
N TYR A 53 -5.06 -20.34 11.95
CA TYR A 53 -5.11 -21.58 11.17
C TYR A 53 -6.22 -21.51 10.09
N LEU A 54 -5.87 -21.77 8.84
CA LEU A 54 -6.78 -21.74 7.69
C LEU A 54 -7.06 -23.11 7.08
N GLY A 55 -6.24 -24.12 7.37
CA GLY A 55 -6.40 -25.43 6.82
C GLY A 55 -5.08 -26.11 6.46
N LEU A 56 -5.19 -27.16 5.66
CA LEU A 56 -4.06 -27.90 5.14
C LEU A 56 -3.94 -27.64 3.63
N LEU A 57 -2.72 -27.45 3.18
CA LEU A 57 -2.34 -27.43 1.76
C LEU A 57 -1.60 -28.73 1.45
N THR A 58 -2.03 -29.41 0.39
CA THR A 58 -1.28 -30.55 -0.17
C THR A 58 -0.57 -30.05 -1.42
N ASP A 59 0.74 -30.21 -1.44
CA ASP A 59 1.57 -29.82 -2.59
C ASP A 59 1.53 -30.91 -3.69
N GLU A 60 2.17 -30.62 -4.83
CA GLU A 60 2.25 -31.55 -5.97
C GLU A 60 3.03 -32.85 -5.65
N GLN A 61 3.72 -32.89 -4.51
CA GLN A 61 4.48 -34.03 -4.00
C GLN A 61 3.73 -34.79 -2.90
N ASP A 62 2.42 -34.50 -2.75
CA ASP A 62 1.52 -35.13 -1.76
C ASP A 62 1.95 -34.86 -0.29
N GLN A 63 2.72 -33.79 -0.07
CA GLN A 63 3.08 -33.33 1.27
C GLN A 63 2.02 -32.37 1.80
N THR A 64 1.48 -32.71 2.96
CA THR A 64 0.47 -31.88 3.61
C THR A 64 1.15 -30.90 4.57
N ARG A 65 0.84 -29.61 4.42
CA ARG A 65 1.40 -28.52 5.23
C ARG A 65 0.28 -27.69 5.82
N ALA A 66 0.47 -27.19 7.03
CA ALA A 66 -0.50 -26.30 7.65
C ALA A 66 -0.38 -24.89 7.08
N LEU A 67 -1.53 -24.32 6.69
CA LEU A 67 -1.66 -22.94 6.22
C LEU A 67 -2.15 -22.06 7.36
N TYR A 68 -1.41 -21.02 7.62
CA TYR A 68 -1.78 -19.96 8.56
C TYR A 68 -1.95 -18.63 7.83
N GLY A 69 -2.84 -17.79 8.33
CA GLY A 69 -3.09 -16.49 7.73
C GLY A 69 -3.27 -15.39 8.77
N MET A 70 -2.84 -14.20 8.40
CA MET A 70 -3.06 -12.97 9.12
C MET A 70 -3.78 -11.98 8.21
N ARG A 71 -4.81 -11.33 8.72
CA ARG A 71 -5.44 -10.18 8.10
C ARG A 71 -4.68 -8.93 8.53
N LEU A 72 -4.17 -8.22 7.56
CA LEU A 72 -3.49 -6.95 7.75
C LEU A 72 -4.44 -5.82 7.33
N GLU A 73 -4.73 -4.92 8.25
CA GLU A 73 -5.41 -3.66 7.96
C GLU A 73 -4.40 -2.52 8.12
N ALA A 74 -4.24 -1.70 7.09
CA ALA A 74 -3.24 -0.65 7.05
C ALA A 74 -3.86 0.69 6.66
N GLU A 75 -3.54 1.73 7.42
CA GLU A 75 -3.83 3.12 7.10
C GLU A 75 -2.62 3.72 6.38
N LEU A 76 -2.82 4.10 5.13
CA LEU A 76 -1.83 4.68 4.24
C LEU A 76 -2.11 6.16 4.04
N ALA A 77 -1.07 6.96 3.98
CA ALA A 77 -1.17 8.34 3.55
C ALA A 77 -0.35 8.56 2.28
N PHE A 78 -0.98 9.16 1.30
CA PHE A 78 -0.36 9.62 0.07
C PHE A 78 -0.33 11.14 0.10
N THR A 79 0.86 11.71 0.18
CA THR A 79 1.02 13.15 0.09
C THR A 79 1.47 13.49 -1.32
N ILE A 80 0.61 14.19 -2.07
CA ILE A 80 0.95 14.68 -3.40
C ILE A 80 1.60 16.03 -3.25
N TYR A 81 2.85 16.10 -3.68
CA TYR A 81 3.62 17.34 -3.74
C TYR A 81 3.58 17.88 -5.16
N THR A 82 3.00 19.04 -5.33
CA THR A 82 2.91 19.73 -6.62
C THR A 82 3.80 20.97 -6.57
N PRO A 83 4.93 21.00 -7.31
CA PRO A 83 5.81 22.15 -7.30
C PRO A 83 5.08 23.39 -7.85
N ARG A 84 5.44 24.58 -7.33
CA ARG A 84 4.81 25.85 -7.73
C ARG A 84 4.93 26.15 -9.24
N THR A 85 5.91 25.54 -9.90
CA THR A 85 6.10 25.65 -11.35
C THR A 85 5.13 24.82 -12.18
N ALA A 86 4.44 23.86 -11.56
CA ALA A 86 3.38 23.08 -12.20
C ALA A 86 2.03 23.79 -12.07
N THR A 87 1.08 23.43 -12.94
CA THR A 87 -0.29 23.95 -12.84
C THR A 87 -0.98 23.37 -11.60
N SER A 88 -1.88 24.14 -10.97
CA SER A 88 -2.68 23.66 -9.83
C SER A 88 -3.51 22.41 -10.17
N GLU A 89 -3.89 22.26 -11.44
CA GLU A 89 -4.65 21.09 -11.93
C GLU A 89 -3.81 19.80 -11.98
N ALA A 90 -2.49 19.91 -12.14
CA ALA A 90 -1.62 18.73 -12.24
C ALA A 90 -1.63 17.86 -10.97
N GLY A 91 -1.71 18.49 -9.80
CA GLY A 91 -1.84 17.79 -8.52
C GLY A 91 -3.19 17.10 -8.38
N ALA A 92 -4.27 17.77 -8.77
CA ALA A 92 -5.62 17.20 -8.75
C ALA A 92 -5.74 16.00 -9.72
N GLN A 93 -5.21 16.12 -10.92
CA GLN A 93 -5.17 15.02 -11.90
C GLN A 93 -4.40 13.80 -11.35
N LEU A 94 -3.26 14.03 -10.70
CA LEU A 94 -2.50 12.96 -10.09
C LEU A 94 -3.28 12.29 -8.94
N ALA A 95 -4.02 13.08 -8.15
CA ALA A 95 -4.89 12.55 -7.09
C ALA A 95 -5.99 11.66 -7.67
N GLU A 96 -6.65 12.08 -8.73
CA GLU A 96 -7.68 11.29 -9.42
C GLU A 96 -7.12 9.98 -9.98
N GLN A 97 -5.97 10.02 -10.65
CA GLN A 97 -5.30 8.82 -11.16
C GLN A 97 -4.94 7.86 -10.04
N LEU A 98 -4.44 8.36 -8.92
CA LEU A 98 -4.09 7.54 -7.75
C LEU A 98 -5.33 6.85 -7.17
N VAL A 99 -6.43 7.59 -7.01
CA VAL A 99 -7.70 7.02 -6.54
C VAL A 99 -8.20 5.95 -7.52
N GLN A 100 -8.11 6.20 -8.83
CA GLN A 100 -8.52 5.23 -9.84
C GLN A 100 -7.71 3.93 -9.75
N VAL A 101 -6.38 3.99 -9.62
CA VAL A 101 -5.54 2.79 -9.45
C VAL A 101 -5.91 2.01 -8.20
N LEU A 102 -6.20 2.71 -7.09
CA LEU A 102 -6.63 2.04 -5.86
C LEU A 102 -8.01 1.39 -6.00
N LEU A 103 -8.93 2.00 -6.77
CA LEU A 103 -10.27 1.46 -7.02
C LEU A 103 -10.27 0.30 -8.01
N GLU A 104 -9.45 0.35 -9.05
CA GLU A 104 -9.26 -0.74 -10.01
C GLU A 104 -8.65 -1.98 -9.35
N GLY A 105 -8.01 -1.78 -8.20
CA GLY A 105 -7.45 -2.79 -7.35
C GLY A 105 -5.96 -3.03 -7.59
N VAL A 106 -5.26 -3.19 -6.50
CA VAL A 106 -3.86 -3.63 -6.47
C VAL A 106 -3.85 -5.10 -6.06
N GLU A 107 -3.12 -5.94 -6.79
CA GLU A 107 -3.07 -7.37 -6.50
C GLU A 107 -2.73 -7.65 -5.03
N GLY A 108 -3.57 -8.42 -4.37
CA GLY A 108 -3.41 -8.76 -2.96
C GLY A 108 -3.86 -7.68 -1.98
N VAL A 109 -4.42 -6.56 -2.45
CA VAL A 109 -4.80 -5.42 -1.60
C VAL A 109 -6.22 -4.97 -1.93
N SER A 110 -7.08 -4.90 -0.91
CA SER A 110 -8.46 -4.43 -1.03
C SER A 110 -8.59 -3.05 -0.40
N LEU A 111 -9.08 -2.08 -1.15
CA LEU A 111 -9.40 -0.75 -0.64
C LEU A 111 -10.70 -0.80 0.18
N ARG A 112 -10.69 -0.27 1.41
CA ARG A 112 -11.88 -0.16 2.27
C ARG A 112 -12.45 1.25 2.29
N GLN A 113 -11.58 2.22 2.39
CA GLN A 113 -11.95 3.62 2.48
C GLN A 113 -10.82 4.48 1.96
N PHE A 114 -11.16 5.61 1.37
CA PHE A 114 -10.21 6.68 1.13
C PHE A 114 -10.83 8.05 1.44
N THR A 115 -9.99 9.00 1.78
CA THR A 115 -10.37 10.39 2.05
C THR A 115 -9.36 11.30 1.37
N VAL A 116 -9.84 12.32 0.67
CA VAL A 116 -9.00 13.35 0.06
C VAL A 116 -9.16 14.62 0.86
N GLN A 117 -8.05 15.18 1.30
CA GLN A 117 -8.03 16.45 2.03
C GLN A 117 -7.81 17.62 1.08
N ASP A 118 -8.16 18.82 1.54
CA ASP A 118 -7.94 20.03 0.77
C ASP A 118 -6.45 20.27 0.49
N THR A 119 -6.17 20.88 -0.66
CA THR A 119 -4.83 21.27 -1.04
C THR A 119 -4.37 22.45 -0.23
N THR A 120 -3.21 22.36 0.38
CA THR A 120 -2.59 23.42 1.16
C THR A 120 -1.23 23.81 0.57
N TYR A 121 -0.81 25.04 0.78
CA TYR A 121 0.53 25.47 0.38
C TYR A 121 1.51 25.29 1.55
N ALA A 122 2.63 24.62 1.25
CA ALA A 122 3.75 24.47 2.19
C ALA A 122 4.91 25.35 1.76
N ALA A 123 5.27 26.33 2.60
CA ALA A 123 6.36 27.27 2.31
C ALA A 123 7.73 26.55 2.21
N GLU A 124 7.93 25.54 3.01
CA GLU A 124 9.01 24.56 2.87
C GLU A 124 8.37 23.20 2.60
N PRO A 125 8.48 22.63 1.44
CA PRO A 125 9.45 22.79 0.34
C PRO A 125 8.99 23.68 -0.86
N ASP A 126 8.20 24.71 -0.68
CA ASP A 126 7.68 25.61 -1.73
C ASP A 126 6.81 24.83 -2.76
N CYS A 127 5.83 24.11 -2.28
CA CYS A 127 4.92 23.34 -3.09
C CYS A 127 3.50 23.32 -2.51
N PHE A 128 2.54 22.98 -3.35
CA PHE A 128 1.20 22.61 -2.91
C PHE A 128 1.21 21.15 -2.44
N THR A 129 0.51 20.86 -1.37
CA THR A 129 0.38 19.52 -0.82
C THR A 129 -1.09 19.11 -0.76
N THR A 130 -1.41 17.95 -1.30
CA THR A 130 -2.72 17.31 -1.16
C THR A 130 -2.51 15.97 -0.48
N CYS A 131 -3.19 15.74 0.63
CA CYS A 131 -3.08 14.48 1.35
C CYS A 131 -4.30 13.59 1.04
N LEU A 132 -4.03 12.35 0.67
CA LEU A 132 -5.02 11.30 0.58
C LEU A 132 -4.73 10.26 1.66
N GLU A 133 -5.76 9.84 2.35
CA GLU A 133 -5.68 8.75 3.33
C GLU A 133 -6.50 7.58 2.81
N ALA A 134 -5.91 6.38 2.84
CA ALA A 134 -6.56 5.17 2.41
C ALA A 134 -6.43 4.08 3.46
N THR A 135 -7.53 3.40 3.77
CA THR A 135 -7.51 2.17 4.56
C THR A 135 -7.58 0.99 3.61
N VAL A 136 -6.60 0.12 3.69
CA VAL A 136 -6.48 -1.08 2.86
C VAL A 136 -6.43 -2.34 3.72
N VAL A 137 -6.91 -3.43 3.16
CA VAL A 137 -6.83 -4.77 3.75
C VAL A 137 -6.05 -5.68 2.84
N ALA A 138 -5.14 -6.45 3.41
CA ALA A 138 -4.39 -7.49 2.75
C ALA A 138 -4.34 -8.75 3.63
N HIS A 139 -4.14 -9.91 3.02
CA HIS A 139 -3.96 -11.16 3.73
C HIS A 139 -2.53 -11.65 3.56
N LEU A 140 -1.92 -11.97 4.67
CA LEU A 140 -0.59 -12.58 4.74
C LEU A 140 -0.77 -14.05 5.03
N TYR A 141 -0.21 -14.91 4.20
CA TYR A 141 -0.26 -16.35 4.38
C TYR A 141 1.13 -16.89 4.67
N ALA A 142 1.19 -17.86 5.57
CA ALA A 142 2.41 -18.58 5.90
C ALA A 142 2.14 -20.08 5.81
N VAL A 143 3.04 -20.79 5.17
CA VAL A 143 3.03 -22.26 5.08
C VAL A 143 4.11 -22.79 6.01
N THR A 144 3.74 -23.69 6.93
CA THR A 144 4.70 -24.30 7.84
C THR A 144 5.25 -25.60 7.25
N THR A 145 6.55 -25.76 7.33
CA THR A 145 7.26 -26.99 7.00
C THR A 145 7.78 -27.63 8.29
N GLY A 146 7.10 -28.67 8.80
CA GLY A 146 7.58 -29.43 9.94
C GLY A 146 6.95 -29.06 11.29
N GLU A 147 7.45 -29.66 12.37
CA GLU A 147 6.88 -29.59 13.72
C GLU A 147 7.04 -28.23 14.43
N GLU A 148 7.87 -27.33 13.92
CA GLU A 148 7.97 -25.95 14.40
C GLU A 148 7.49 -24.98 13.34
N PRO A 149 6.65 -23.97 13.71
CA PRO A 149 6.15 -22.98 12.75
C PRO A 149 7.27 -22.01 12.36
N VAL A 150 8.12 -22.41 11.44
CA VAL A 150 9.07 -21.50 10.79
C VAL A 150 8.34 -20.86 9.63
N PHE A 151 8.05 -19.56 9.75
CA PHE A 151 7.47 -18.78 8.68
C PHE A 151 8.52 -18.55 7.58
N THR A 152 8.51 -19.40 6.57
CA THR A 152 9.51 -19.37 5.49
C THR A 152 9.05 -18.56 4.30
N ASP A 153 7.73 -18.36 4.13
CA ASP A 153 7.22 -17.65 2.96
C ASP A 153 5.91 -16.91 3.25
N PHE A 154 5.79 -15.68 2.78
CA PHE A 154 4.58 -14.88 2.87
C PHE A 154 4.04 -14.59 1.47
N ILE A 155 2.83 -15.07 1.20
CA ILE A 155 2.12 -14.77 -0.04
C ILE A 155 1.08 -13.70 0.26
N LEU A 156 1.17 -12.55 -0.42
CA LEU A 156 0.15 -11.52 -0.36
C LEU A 156 -0.97 -11.90 -1.33
N LYS A 157 -2.19 -12.13 -0.81
CA LYS A 157 -3.38 -12.39 -1.63
C LYS A 157 -4.47 -11.38 -1.29
N GLY A 158 -5.16 -10.90 -2.32
CA GLY A 158 -6.35 -10.06 -2.16
C GLY A 158 -7.56 -10.88 -1.70
N GLU A 159 -8.46 -10.22 -1.02
CA GLU A 159 -9.79 -10.75 -0.76
C GLU A 159 -10.56 -10.80 -2.09
N ILE A 160 -10.98 -11.99 -2.51
CA ILE A 160 -11.94 -12.12 -3.62
C ILE A 160 -13.31 -11.84 -3.01
N VAL A 161 -13.86 -10.71 -3.36
CA VAL A 161 -15.23 -10.35 -2.98
C VAL A 161 -16.21 -10.96 -3.96
#